data_816afb4c173a5cd0d31e3e7378751612
#
_entry.id   816afb4c173a5cd0d31e3e7378751612
#
_cell.length_a   1.000
_cell.length_b   1.000
_cell.length_c   1.000
_cell.angle_alpha   90.00
_cell.angle_beta   90.00
_cell.angle_gamma   90.00
#
_symmetry.space_group_name_H-M   'P 1'
#
loop_
_entity.id
_entity.type
_entity.pdbx_description
1 polymer ?
#
loop_
_entity_poly.entity_id
_entity_poly.type
_entity_poly.pdbx_seq_one_letter_code
_entity_poly.pdbx_strand_id
1 'polypeptide(L)'
;MNKFMLFTLSAISFNSIAAFAALTPTSVVDHIQHTGAKTYLQALARENAHAAVKSDWEYIIAGISSGNAEWLKIVPLIASATDAGFAEDLATALAQAIPRNVGGVMEVLNDSVPAVSVRSVCSMPLYVETVPQKNEYFVKAVQALYKLNTATSKPCLTQLIGTVGQAGPFRMVD
;
A
#
# COMPACT_ATOMS: atom_id res chain seq x y z
N MET A 1 -26.24 68.60 -26.38
CA MET A 1 -25.02 68.09 -25.73
C MET A 1 -25.33 66.77 -25.12
N ASN A 2 -25.12 65.62 -25.87
CA ASN A 2 -25.39 64.27 -25.44
C ASN A 2 -24.08 63.67 -24.88
N LYS A 3 -24.05 63.34 -23.58
CA LYS A 3 -22.97 62.59 -22.97
C LYS A 3 -23.27 61.10 -23.15
N PHE A 4 -22.52 60.40 -24.01
CA PHE A 4 -22.45 58.95 -24.07
C PHE A 4 -21.58 58.45 -22.91
N MET A 5 -22.17 57.65 -22.03
CA MET A 5 -21.51 56.98 -20.92
C MET A 5 -21.14 55.57 -21.42
N LEU A 6 -19.84 55.31 -21.67
CA LEU A 6 -19.34 53.98 -22.01
C LEU A 6 -19.24 53.16 -20.71
N PHE A 7 -20.03 52.10 -20.62
CA PHE A 7 -19.86 51.04 -19.63
C PHE A 7 -18.86 50.00 -20.16
N THR A 8 -17.66 49.96 -19.55
CA THR A 8 -16.69 48.88 -19.80
C THR A 8 -17.06 47.67 -18.95
N LEU A 9 -17.56 46.61 -19.61
CA LEU A 9 -17.69 45.30 -18.96
C LEU A 9 -16.30 44.66 -18.81
N SER A 10 -15.80 44.59 -17.57
CA SER A 10 -14.63 43.78 -17.23
C SER A 10 -15.07 42.30 -17.12
N ALA A 11 -14.64 41.47 -18.09
CA ALA A 11 -14.82 40.03 -18.03
C ALA A 11 -13.80 39.45 -16.99
N ILE A 12 -14.30 39.02 -15.87
CA ILE A 12 -13.51 38.27 -14.88
C ILE A 12 -13.42 36.79 -15.37
N SER A 13 -12.26 36.45 -15.96
CA SER A 13 -11.96 35.07 -16.32
C SER A 13 -11.66 34.27 -15.03
N PHE A 14 -12.60 33.44 -14.59
CA PHE A 14 -12.35 32.42 -13.58
C PHE A 14 -11.48 31.33 -14.19
N ASN A 15 -10.18 31.34 -13.91
CA ASN A 15 -9.33 30.19 -14.12
C ASN A 15 -9.69 29.13 -13.08
N SER A 16 -10.51 28.16 -13.46
CA SER A 16 -10.73 26.95 -12.68
C SER A 16 -9.44 26.14 -12.70
N ILE A 17 -8.61 26.28 -11.68
CA ILE A 17 -7.53 25.33 -11.39
C ILE A 17 -8.24 24.04 -10.98
N ALA A 18 -8.28 23.05 -11.88
CA ALA A 18 -8.68 21.70 -11.54
C ALA A 18 -7.68 21.20 -10.47
N ALA A 19 -8.08 21.24 -9.22
CA ALA A 19 -7.33 20.58 -8.16
C ALA A 19 -7.39 19.08 -8.48
N PHE A 20 -6.27 18.46 -8.82
CA PHE A 20 -6.18 17.02 -8.87
C PHE A 20 -6.54 16.50 -7.47
N ALA A 21 -7.68 15.86 -7.35
CA ALA A 21 -8.10 15.27 -6.09
C ALA A 21 -7.06 14.21 -5.71
N ALA A 22 -6.41 14.43 -4.58
CA ALA A 22 -5.43 13.46 -4.07
C ALA A 22 -6.12 12.09 -3.88
N LEU A 23 -5.46 11.02 -4.31
CA LEU A 23 -5.97 9.67 -4.14
C LEU A 23 -6.18 9.38 -2.65
N THR A 24 -7.37 8.95 -2.28
CA THR A 24 -7.75 8.65 -0.89
C THR A 24 -8.26 7.22 -0.76
N PRO A 25 -8.20 6.60 0.43
CA PRO A 25 -8.79 5.29 0.66
C PRO A 25 -10.26 5.21 0.20
N THR A 26 -11.05 6.24 0.51
CA THR A 26 -12.46 6.30 0.10
C THR A 26 -12.62 6.31 -1.41
N SER A 27 -11.86 7.13 -2.14
CA SER A 27 -11.95 7.18 -3.61
C SER A 27 -11.55 5.85 -4.26
N VAL A 28 -10.59 5.12 -3.68
CA VAL A 28 -10.21 3.78 -4.13
C VAL A 28 -11.35 2.78 -3.91
N VAL A 29 -11.96 2.79 -2.73
CA VAL A 29 -13.12 1.94 -2.42
C VAL A 29 -14.28 2.21 -3.38
N ASP A 30 -14.60 3.48 -3.62
CA ASP A 30 -15.66 3.88 -4.56
C ASP A 30 -15.38 3.37 -5.98
N HIS A 31 -14.14 3.49 -6.48
CA HIS A 31 -13.75 2.94 -7.78
C HIS A 31 -13.93 1.43 -7.85
N ILE A 32 -13.48 0.71 -6.82
CA ILE A 32 -13.61 -0.75 -6.74
C ILE A 32 -15.10 -1.16 -6.73
N GLN A 33 -15.95 -0.45 -5.99
CA GLN A 33 -17.39 -0.74 -5.93
C GLN A 33 -18.08 -0.53 -7.27
N HIS A 34 -17.67 0.47 -8.05
CA HIS A 34 -18.27 0.79 -9.35
C HIS A 34 -17.76 -0.09 -10.51
N THR A 35 -16.47 -0.46 -10.50
CA THR A 35 -15.84 -1.14 -11.65
C THR A 35 -15.45 -2.59 -11.36
N GLY A 36 -15.40 -2.98 -10.09
CA GLY A 36 -14.84 -4.24 -9.62
C GLY A 36 -13.31 -4.20 -9.49
N ALA A 37 -12.78 -4.90 -8.50
CA ALA A 37 -11.35 -4.88 -8.16
C ALA A 37 -10.46 -5.27 -9.34
N LYS A 38 -10.81 -6.31 -10.10
CA LYS A 38 -10.01 -6.77 -11.25
C LYS A 38 -9.89 -5.70 -12.33
N THR A 39 -10.98 -5.05 -12.70
CA THR A 39 -11.00 -3.99 -13.71
C THR A 39 -10.20 -2.79 -13.24
N TYR A 40 -10.35 -2.41 -11.97
CA TYR A 40 -9.59 -1.32 -11.37
C TYR A 40 -8.08 -1.60 -11.39
N LEU A 41 -7.63 -2.77 -10.93
CA LEU A 41 -6.21 -3.14 -10.95
C LEU A 41 -5.64 -3.20 -12.38
N GLN A 42 -6.41 -3.67 -13.36
CA GLN A 42 -5.99 -3.64 -14.77
C GLN A 42 -5.83 -2.22 -15.32
N ALA A 43 -6.63 -1.27 -14.86
CA ALA A 43 -6.45 0.15 -15.21
C ALA A 43 -5.15 0.70 -14.59
N LEU A 44 -4.90 0.43 -13.30
CA LEU A 44 -3.67 0.82 -12.61
C LEU A 44 -2.42 0.20 -13.24
N ALA A 45 -2.47 -1.06 -13.69
CA ALA A 45 -1.35 -1.71 -14.37
C ALA A 45 -0.98 -1.01 -15.68
N ARG A 46 -1.98 -0.55 -16.45
CA ARG A 46 -1.75 0.20 -17.69
C ARG A 46 -1.17 1.59 -17.42
N GLU A 47 -1.67 2.27 -16.38
CA GLU A 47 -1.15 3.55 -15.95
C GLU A 47 0.31 3.43 -15.48
N ASN A 48 0.59 2.46 -14.61
CA ASN A 48 1.92 2.22 -14.06
C ASN A 48 2.98 1.96 -15.14
N ALA A 49 2.61 1.26 -16.23
CA ALA A 49 3.51 0.99 -17.36
C ALA A 49 3.91 2.26 -18.14
N HIS A 50 3.20 3.37 -18.00
CA HIS A 50 3.41 4.61 -18.73
C HIS A 50 3.66 5.83 -17.82
N ALA A 51 3.69 5.64 -16.49
CA ALA A 51 3.82 6.72 -15.54
C ALA A 51 5.21 7.36 -15.61
N ALA A 52 5.25 8.65 -15.92
CA ALA A 52 6.46 9.48 -15.78
C ALA A 52 6.65 10.01 -14.34
N VAL A 53 5.65 9.83 -13.50
CA VAL A 53 5.60 10.22 -12.09
C VAL A 53 5.02 9.05 -11.29
N LYS A 54 4.99 9.17 -9.96
CA LYS A 54 4.44 8.15 -9.08
C LYS A 54 3.00 7.80 -9.48
N SER A 55 2.75 6.51 -9.76
CA SER A 55 1.44 6.00 -10.15
C SER A 55 0.47 5.90 -8.97
N ASP A 56 -0.83 5.79 -9.25
CA ASP A 56 -1.86 5.57 -8.22
C ASP A 56 -1.62 4.27 -7.45
N TRP A 57 -1.09 3.22 -8.11
CA TRP A 57 -0.70 1.99 -7.42
C TRP A 57 0.37 2.24 -6.35
N GLU A 58 1.41 3.00 -6.68
CA GLU A 58 2.46 3.33 -5.71
C GLU A 58 1.93 4.16 -4.52
N TYR A 59 0.91 5.01 -4.73
CA TYR A 59 0.23 5.70 -3.63
C TYR A 59 -0.55 4.75 -2.73
N ILE A 60 -1.27 3.77 -3.30
CA ILE A 60 -1.99 2.75 -2.55
C ILE A 60 -1.00 1.93 -1.70
N ILE A 61 0.06 1.44 -2.31
CA ILE A 61 1.10 0.65 -1.64
C ILE A 61 1.80 1.45 -0.54
N ALA A 62 2.13 2.71 -0.78
CA ALA A 62 2.70 3.60 0.24
C ALA A 62 1.73 3.83 1.41
N GLY A 63 0.43 3.98 1.11
CA GLY A 63 -0.62 4.08 2.13
C GLY A 63 -0.72 2.83 3.00
N ILE A 64 -0.73 1.65 2.38
CA ILE A 64 -0.76 0.34 3.08
C ILE A 64 0.51 0.16 3.92
N SER A 65 1.69 0.42 3.36
CA SER A 65 2.97 0.26 4.05
C SER A 65 3.13 1.20 5.25
N SER A 66 2.41 2.32 5.26
CA SER A 66 2.37 3.23 6.42
C SER A 66 1.68 2.63 7.64
N GLY A 67 0.91 1.56 7.49
CA GLY A 67 0.09 0.96 8.53
C GLY A 67 -1.18 1.76 8.87
N ASN A 68 -1.54 2.75 8.05
CA ASN A 68 -2.76 3.51 8.24
C ASN A 68 -3.99 2.60 8.11
N ALA A 69 -4.89 2.64 9.10
CA ALA A 69 -6.04 1.74 9.20
C ALA A 69 -6.99 1.84 8.00
N GLU A 70 -7.20 3.04 7.45
CA GLU A 70 -8.09 3.23 6.31
C GLU A 70 -7.50 2.63 5.02
N TRP A 71 -6.19 2.69 4.83
CA TRP A 71 -5.51 2.03 3.73
C TRP A 71 -5.49 0.51 3.89
N LEU A 72 -5.34 -0.01 5.11
CA LEU A 72 -5.40 -1.45 5.36
C LEU A 72 -6.78 -2.05 5.03
N LYS A 73 -7.87 -1.30 5.19
CA LYS A 73 -9.24 -1.74 4.83
C LYS A 73 -9.42 -2.04 3.33
N ILE A 74 -8.56 -1.49 2.47
CA ILE A 74 -8.60 -1.76 1.02
C ILE A 74 -8.08 -3.15 0.69
N VAL A 75 -7.16 -3.68 1.50
CA VAL A 75 -6.46 -4.94 1.23
C VAL A 75 -7.40 -6.11 0.92
N PRO A 76 -8.44 -6.41 1.73
CA PRO A 76 -9.36 -7.50 1.42
C PRO A 76 -10.13 -7.32 0.11
N LEU A 77 -10.31 -6.07 -0.35
CA LEU A 77 -11.04 -5.77 -1.57
C LEU A 77 -10.22 -6.06 -2.84
N ILE A 78 -8.90 -5.93 -2.77
CA ILE A 78 -8.01 -6.05 -3.93
C ILE A 78 -7.20 -7.35 -3.96
N ALA A 79 -6.92 -7.95 -2.81
CA ALA A 79 -5.94 -9.03 -2.66
C ALA A 79 -6.16 -10.23 -3.60
N SER A 80 -7.41 -10.67 -3.77
CA SER A 80 -7.75 -11.79 -4.65
C SER A 80 -7.68 -11.46 -6.14
N ALA A 81 -7.61 -10.19 -6.49
CA ALA A 81 -7.56 -9.71 -7.87
C ALA A 81 -6.15 -9.28 -8.31
N THR A 82 -5.16 -9.30 -7.41
CA THR A 82 -3.76 -8.99 -7.74
C THR A 82 -3.16 -10.07 -8.65
N ASP A 83 -2.36 -9.65 -9.62
CA ASP A 83 -1.44 -10.51 -10.37
C ASP A 83 -0.09 -10.65 -9.65
N ALA A 84 0.89 -11.33 -10.28
CA ALA A 84 2.18 -11.63 -9.66
C ALA A 84 2.89 -10.38 -9.11
N GLY A 85 3.03 -9.32 -9.92
CA GLY A 85 3.74 -8.10 -9.51
C GLY A 85 2.99 -7.34 -8.41
N PHE A 86 1.70 -7.13 -8.58
CA PHE A 86 0.87 -6.47 -7.57
C PHE A 86 0.74 -7.28 -6.28
N ALA A 87 0.77 -8.61 -6.36
CA ALA A 87 0.77 -9.48 -5.19
C ALA A 87 2.07 -9.36 -4.37
N GLU A 88 3.22 -9.26 -5.04
CA GLU A 88 4.52 -9.04 -4.38
C GLU A 88 4.58 -7.68 -3.71
N ASP A 89 4.15 -6.62 -4.40
CA ASP A 89 4.08 -5.26 -3.85
C ASP A 89 3.18 -5.20 -2.61
N LEU A 90 2.00 -5.86 -2.68
CA LEU A 90 1.05 -5.89 -1.58
C LEU A 90 1.61 -6.65 -0.37
N ALA A 91 2.25 -7.80 -0.59
CA ALA A 91 2.89 -8.56 0.49
C ALA A 91 4.02 -7.76 1.15
N THR A 92 4.83 -7.07 0.34
CA THR A 92 5.92 -6.19 0.82
C THR A 92 5.36 -5.03 1.63
N ALA A 93 4.32 -4.34 1.15
CA ALA A 93 3.69 -3.23 1.86
C ALA A 93 3.11 -3.66 3.21
N LEU A 94 2.43 -4.81 3.26
CA LEU A 94 1.90 -5.37 4.50
C LEU A 94 3.02 -5.76 5.47
N ALA A 95 4.10 -6.37 4.99
CA ALA A 95 5.26 -6.65 5.82
C ALA A 95 5.81 -5.35 6.43
N GLN A 96 6.04 -4.30 5.63
CA GLN A 96 6.51 -3.01 6.11
C GLN A 96 5.56 -2.33 7.11
N ALA A 97 4.26 -2.64 7.05
CA ALA A 97 3.26 -2.14 7.98
C ALA A 97 3.28 -2.83 9.36
N ILE A 98 3.80 -4.07 9.48
CA ILE A 98 3.81 -4.83 10.75
C ILE A 98 4.37 -4.02 11.94
N PRO A 99 5.54 -3.36 11.84
CA PRO A 99 6.09 -2.60 12.96
C PRO A 99 5.25 -1.38 13.36
N ARG A 100 4.36 -0.91 12.47
CA ARG A 100 3.58 0.33 12.65
C ARG A 100 2.15 0.06 13.13
N ASN A 101 1.54 -1.01 12.61
CA ASN A 101 0.16 -1.39 12.94
C ASN A 101 -0.01 -2.92 12.81
N VAL A 102 0.64 -3.64 13.72
CA VAL A 102 0.60 -5.10 13.71
C VAL A 102 -0.83 -5.66 13.82
N GLY A 103 -1.70 -5.02 14.63
CA GLY A 103 -3.10 -5.42 14.78
C GLY A 103 -3.85 -5.35 13.46
N GLY A 104 -3.84 -4.19 12.80
CA GLY A 104 -4.50 -3.99 11.52
C GLY A 104 -3.96 -4.89 10.41
N VAL A 105 -2.65 -5.19 10.40
CA VAL A 105 -2.10 -6.15 9.44
C VAL A 105 -2.63 -7.56 9.72
N MET A 106 -2.64 -8.02 10.98
CA MET A 106 -3.14 -9.37 11.31
C MET A 106 -4.63 -9.56 10.97
N GLU A 107 -5.42 -8.49 10.99
CA GLU A 107 -6.85 -8.52 10.62
C GLU A 107 -7.08 -8.74 9.12
N VAL A 108 -6.15 -8.35 8.27
CA VAL A 108 -6.28 -8.46 6.80
C VAL A 108 -5.55 -9.66 6.21
N LEU A 109 -4.77 -10.40 7.00
CA LEU A 109 -4.14 -11.64 6.55
C LEU A 109 -5.19 -12.73 6.29
N ASN A 110 -5.00 -13.46 5.17
CA ASN A 110 -5.86 -14.56 4.78
C ASN A 110 -5.07 -15.61 4.01
N ASP A 111 -4.86 -16.78 4.60
CA ASP A 111 -4.08 -17.86 4.01
C ASP A 111 -4.73 -18.48 2.76
N SER A 112 -6.04 -18.25 2.53
CA SER A 112 -6.72 -18.64 1.30
C SER A 112 -6.38 -17.75 0.10
N VAL A 113 -5.75 -16.60 0.32
CA VAL A 113 -5.35 -15.63 -0.72
C VAL A 113 -3.82 -15.48 -0.68
N PRO A 114 -3.09 -16.03 -1.65
CA PRO A 114 -1.62 -16.09 -1.62
C PRO A 114 -0.94 -14.74 -1.35
N ALA A 115 -1.42 -13.66 -1.97
CA ALA A 115 -0.84 -12.31 -1.83
C ALA A 115 -0.82 -11.79 -0.38
N VAL A 116 -1.77 -12.22 0.46
CA VAL A 116 -1.94 -11.75 1.84
C VAL A 116 -1.88 -12.92 2.85
N SER A 117 -1.25 -14.02 2.46
CA SER A 117 -1.02 -15.14 3.36
C SER A 117 0.06 -14.83 4.40
N VAL A 118 0.01 -15.51 5.55
CA VAL A 118 1.09 -15.47 6.55
C VAL A 118 2.43 -15.78 5.90
N ARG A 119 2.47 -16.77 5.02
CA ARG A 119 3.70 -17.16 4.31
C ARG A 119 4.26 -16.00 3.46
N SER A 120 3.42 -15.32 2.68
CA SER A 120 3.90 -14.25 1.80
C SER A 120 4.32 -13.01 2.57
N VAL A 121 3.49 -12.57 3.53
CA VAL A 121 3.72 -11.32 4.26
C VAL A 121 4.79 -11.47 5.34
N CYS A 122 4.81 -12.60 6.05
CA CYS A 122 5.69 -12.77 7.21
C CYS A 122 7.04 -13.46 6.88
N SER A 123 7.31 -13.72 5.59
CA SER A 123 8.62 -14.21 5.12
C SER A 123 9.63 -13.09 4.84
N MET A 124 9.38 -11.88 5.30
CA MET A 124 10.23 -10.72 5.11
C MET A 124 10.51 -10.41 3.62
N PRO A 125 9.46 -10.14 2.81
CA PRO A 125 9.59 -9.88 1.37
C PRO A 125 10.13 -8.45 1.11
N LEU A 126 11.32 -8.15 1.63
CA LEU A 126 11.99 -6.84 1.57
C LEU A 126 13.17 -6.92 0.61
N TYR A 127 12.89 -7.11 -0.68
CA TYR A 127 13.91 -7.43 -1.69
C TYR A 127 14.85 -6.25 -1.97
N VAL A 128 14.35 -5.03 -1.89
CA VAL A 128 15.11 -3.82 -2.24
C VAL A 128 15.78 -3.14 -1.03
N GLU A 129 15.48 -3.57 0.19
CA GLU A 129 16.03 -2.99 1.41
C GLU A 129 17.48 -3.43 1.64
N THR A 130 18.27 -2.50 2.19
CA THR A 130 19.65 -2.77 2.62
C THR A 130 19.67 -3.69 3.85
N VAL A 131 20.83 -4.31 4.10
CA VAL A 131 21.01 -5.17 5.31
C VAL A 131 20.70 -4.44 6.61
N PRO A 132 21.14 -3.20 6.86
CA PRO A 132 20.75 -2.47 8.06
C PRO A 132 19.24 -2.28 8.19
N GLN A 133 18.54 -1.93 7.09
CA GLN A 133 17.08 -1.77 7.06
C GLN A 133 16.35 -3.08 7.36
N LYS A 134 16.82 -4.20 6.79
CA LYS A 134 16.25 -5.54 7.07
C LYS A 134 16.44 -5.93 8.54
N ASN A 135 17.60 -5.66 9.13
CA ASN A 135 17.86 -5.92 10.55
C ASN A 135 16.96 -5.07 11.45
N GLU A 136 16.81 -3.77 11.15
CA GLU A 136 15.94 -2.88 11.90
C GLU A 136 14.48 -3.32 11.80
N TYR A 137 14.02 -3.65 10.60
CA TYR A 137 12.68 -4.19 10.38
C TYR A 137 12.45 -5.46 11.20
N PHE A 138 13.36 -6.44 11.11
CA PHE A 138 13.24 -7.70 11.82
C PHE A 138 13.05 -7.50 13.32
N VAL A 139 13.90 -6.70 13.94
CA VAL A 139 13.80 -6.42 15.38
C VAL A 139 12.46 -5.79 15.73
N LYS A 140 12.04 -4.77 15.00
CA LYS A 140 10.78 -4.06 15.26
C LYS A 140 9.55 -4.95 15.01
N ALA A 141 9.55 -5.75 13.94
CA ALA A 141 8.45 -6.64 13.61
C ALA A 141 8.30 -7.77 14.63
N VAL A 142 9.42 -8.40 15.04
CA VAL A 142 9.41 -9.42 16.11
C VAL A 142 8.85 -8.84 17.41
N GLN A 143 9.31 -7.65 17.82
CA GLN A 143 8.80 -6.99 19.03
C GLN A 143 7.29 -6.70 18.96
N ALA A 144 6.81 -6.19 17.81
CA ALA A 144 5.40 -5.88 17.61
C ALA A 144 4.52 -7.15 17.66
N LEU A 145 4.93 -8.21 16.95
CA LEU A 145 4.22 -9.49 16.90
C LEU A 145 4.21 -10.19 18.27
N TYR A 146 5.36 -10.18 18.97
CA TYR A 146 5.48 -10.74 20.30
C TYR A 146 4.60 -10.01 21.32
N LYS A 147 4.58 -8.67 21.26
CA LYS A 147 3.75 -7.84 22.15
C LYS A 147 2.25 -8.05 21.89
N LEU A 148 1.83 -8.20 20.62
CA LEU A 148 0.43 -8.45 20.28
C LEU A 148 -0.04 -9.81 20.83
N ASN A 149 0.76 -10.86 20.73
CA ASN A 149 0.58 -12.20 21.34
C ASN A 149 -0.82 -12.81 21.14
N THR A 150 -1.41 -12.67 19.96
CA THR A 150 -2.71 -13.25 19.59
C THR A 150 -2.56 -14.57 18.84
N ALA A 151 -3.65 -15.28 18.65
CA ALA A 151 -3.67 -16.49 17.83
C ALA A 151 -3.26 -16.20 16.37
N THR A 152 -3.53 -15.00 15.85
CA THR A 152 -3.18 -14.59 14.49
C THR A 152 -1.73 -14.09 14.37
N SER A 153 -1.16 -13.48 15.43
CA SER A 153 0.22 -13.00 15.39
C SER A 153 1.28 -14.10 15.57
N LYS A 154 0.96 -15.17 16.28
CA LYS A 154 1.89 -16.28 16.53
C LYS A 154 2.40 -16.98 15.26
N PRO A 155 1.54 -17.36 14.28
CA PRO A 155 1.99 -17.94 13.02
C PRO A 155 2.92 -16.99 12.25
N CYS A 156 2.59 -15.68 12.20
CA CYS A 156 3.42 -14.67 11.56
C CYS A 156 4.81 -14.54 12.24
N LEU A 157 4.85 -14.50 13.57
CA LEU A 157 6.10 -14.49 14.32
C LEU A 157 6.96 -15.74 14.04
N THR A 158 6.34 -16.92 14.05
CA THR A 158 7.02 -18.18 13.74
C THR A 158 7.58 -18.18 12.33
N GLN A 159 6.79 -17.74 11.34
CA GLN A 159 7.22 -17.62 9.95
C GLN A 159 8.41 -16.66 9.80
N LEU A 160 8.34 -15.48 10.42
CA LEU A 160 9.38 -14.46 10.34
C LEU A 160 10.71 -14.96 10.95
N ILE A 161 10.66 -15.53 12.14
CA ILE A 161 11.85 -16.10 12.82
C ILE A 161 12.41 -17.28 12.01
N GLY A 162 11.56 -18.16 11.51
CA GLY A 162 11.96 -19.30 10.70
C GLY A 162 12.65 -18.89 9.40
N THR A 163 12.15 -17.87 8.73
CA THR A 163 12.75 -17.33 7.49
C THR A 163 14.18 -16.83 7.75
N VAL A 164 14.38 -16.03 8.79
CA VAL A 164 15.72 -15.51 9.14
C VAL A 164 16.64 -16.61 9.63
N GLY A 165 16.13 -17.56 10.43
CA GLY A 165 16.91 -18.70 10.92
C GLY A 165 17.41 -19.61 9.80
N GLN A 166 16.64 -19.77 8.72
CA GLN A 166 17.03 -20.55 7.54
C GLN A 166 18.00 -19.80 6.62
N ALA A 167 17.76 -18.49 6.44
CA ALA A 167 18.61 -17.65 5.58
C ALA A 167 20.01 -17.40 6.20
N GLY A 168 20.15 -17.61 7.51
CA GLY A 168 21.34 -17.19 8.27
C GLY A 168 21.40 -15.66 8.45
N PRO A 169 22.53 -15.15 8.97
CA PRO A 169 22.68 -13.71 9.16
C PRO A 169 22.66 -12.98 7.79
N PHE A 170 21.97 -11.85 7.74
CA PHE A 170 22.02 -11.00 6.55
C PHE A 170 23.45 -10.53 6.31
N ARG A 171 23.93 -10.74 5.10
CA ARG A 171 25.29 -10.32 4.69
C ARG A 171 25.17 -9.30 3.60
N MET A 172 26.07 -8.30 3.65
CA MET A 172 26.31 -7.45 2.49
C MET A 172 26.96 -8.32 1.41
N VAL A 173 26.46 -8.24 0.19
CA VAL A 173 27.12 -8.80 -0.98
C VAL A 173 28.01 -7.69 -1.50
N ASP A 174 29.32 -7.91 -1.50
CA ASP A 174 30.33 -6.97 -2.04
C ASP A 174 30.25 -6.93 -3.56
#